data_5f8cf759caff94f3e1fff90502f2a9d2
#
_entry.id   5f8cf759caff94f3e1fff90502f2a9d2
#
_cell.length_a   1.000
_cell.length_b   1.000
_cell.length_c   1.000
_cell.angle_alpha   90.00
_cell.angle_beta   90.00
_cell.angle_gamma   90.00
#
_symmetry.space_group_name_H-M   'P 1'
#
loop_
_entity.id
_entity.type
_entity.pdbx_description
1 polymer ?
#
loop_
_entity_poly.entity_id
_entity_poly.type
_entity_poly.pdbx_seq_one_letter_code
_entity_poly.pdbx_strand_id
1 'polypeptide(L)'
;MKNVIITSVLALMLATGANAKNIYVSPDGSASNNGESWNSPISDLGTAYSKASKGDVIYMAGGTYMTTTTINMVEGVHVYGGFAKGETSIENRVRPNAATEPWKFTNETIITSGNQTFRLVDRVDKDNFWDNTIVDGITFKNNVSTDGRVLYLRNSVTLQNCQILDNACTNTVVYGEENTIVRDCYFSGNNTSNPEKEAVTLQLRGCHSEYFPGNQLYDCVFEGNKVPSLSIYNTAEQVSDQDGTLVTNCIFRNNVSSCIQINNQWAKRYLKITHCLFEGNTSSNIGTVLSGNSEVYYDFAFNIIRNNTNATPAGESWRNAIIATKKNAQIENCLIVNNSSENLLIDLQGSTIYNNTIANNKGTVYVCLLYTSDAADDRI
;
A
#
# COMPACT_ATOMS: atom_id res chain seq x y z
N MET A 1 19.77 -25.69 -3.44
CA MET A 1 19.87 -24.25 -3.73
C MET A 1 19.73 -24.08 -5.23
N LYS A 2 18.55 -23.72 -5.71
CA LYS A 2 18.32 -23.37 -7.12
C LYS A 2 18.03 -21.87 -7.15
N ASN A 3 18.95 -21.12 -7.72
CA ASN A 3 18.80 -19.70 -7.99
C ASN A 3 17.67 -19.50 -9.00
N VAL A 4 16.57 -18.93 -8.59
CA VAL A 4 15.55 -18.43 -9.51
C VAL A 4 16.00 -17.05 -9.95
N ILE A 5 16.55 -16.97 -11.13
CA ILE A 5 16.83 -15.70 -11.82
C ILE A 5 15.50 -15.24 -12.39
N ILE A 6 14.88 -14.24 -11.78
CA ILE A 6 13.74 -13.54 -12.36
C ILE A 6 14.29 -12.59 -13.42
N THR A 7 14.26 -13.03 -14.65
CA THR A 7 14.58 -12.20 -15.80
C THR A 7 13.38 -11.31 -16.09
N SER A 8 13.48 -10.03 -15.79
CA SER A 8 12.49 -9.02 -16.20
C SER A 8 12.53 -8.92 -17.73
N VAL A 9 11.53 -9.48 -18.37
CA VAL A 9 11.30 -9.31 -19.81
C VAL A 9 10.70 -7.90 -20.01
N LEU A 10 11.53 -6.99 -20.47
CA LEU A 10 11.10 -5.70 -20.99
C LEU A 10 10.46 -5.95 -22.37
N ALA A 11 9.14 -6.18 -22.39
CA ALA A 11 8.40 -6.29 -23.65
C ALA A 11 8.23 -4.89 -24.23
N LEU A 12 9.06 -4.56 -25.20
CA LEU A 12 8.91 -3.38 -26.05
C LEU A 12 7.74 -3.64 -27.03
N MET A 13 6.53 -3.23 -26.68
CA MET A 13 5.41 -3.23 -27.61
C MET A 13 5.53 -2.00 -28.53
N LEU A 14 5.88 -2.23 -29.78
CA LEU A 14 5.74 -1.26 -30.86
C LEU A 14 4.25 -1.09 -31.18
N ALA A 15 3.60 -0.13 -30.55
CA ALA A 15 2.28 0.32 -30.96
C ALA A 15 2.42 1.32 -32.11
N THR A 16 1.94 0.95 -33.30
CA THR A 16 1.78 1.85 -34.45
C THR A 16 0.57 2.74 -34.24
N GLY A 17 0.80 3.99 -33.82
CA GLY A 17 -0.25 5.01 -33.75
C GLY A 17 0.14 6.10 -32.77
N ALA A 18 0.22 7.34 -33.19
CA ALA A 18 0.65 8.55 -32.50
C ALA A 18 1.97 8.40 -31.71
N ASN A 19 3.03 9.05 -32.14
CA ASN A 19 4.31 8.99 -31.43
C ASN A 19 4.11 9.43 -29.98
N ALA A 20 4.31 8.49 -29.03
CA ALA A 20 4.36 8.79 -27.62
C ALA A 20 5.37 9.92 -27.37
N LYS A 21 4.95 10.96 -26.70
CA LYS A 21 5.79 12.14 -26.42
C LYS A 21 6.22 12.17 -24.95
N ASN A 22 7.36 12.80 -24.72
CA ASN A 22 7.79 13.17 -23.39
C ASN A 22 7.27 14.57 -23.07
N ILE A 23 6.67 14.75 -21.91
CA ILE A 23 6.18 16.04 -21.39
C ILE A 23 7.03 16.41 -20.18
N TYR A 24 7.65 17.58 -20.23
CA TYR A 24 8.55 18.05 -19.20
C TYR A 24 7.85 19.05 -18.28
N VAL A 25 7.97 18.84 -16.98
CA VAL A 25 7.32 19.62 -15.92
C VAL A 25 8.38 20.14 -14.95
N SER A 26 8.34 21.42 -14.63
CA SER A 26 9.26 22.05 -13.68
C SER A 26 8.57 23.17 -12.91
N PRO A 27 8.90 23.42 -11.60
CA PRO A 27 8.24 24.47 -10.81
C PRO A 27 8.39 25.87 -11.38
N ASP A 28 9.43 26.11 -12.15
CA ASP A 28 9.68 27.38 -12.86
C ASP A 28 9.14 27.40 -14.29
N GLY A 29 8.35 26.40 -14.66
CA GLY A 29 7.66 26.31 -15.94
C GLY A 29 6.45 27.26 -16.06
N SER A 30 5.70 27.11 -17.13
CA SER A 30 4.44 27.84 -17.33
C SER A 30 3.34 26.91 -17.84
N ALA A 31 2.10 27.12 -17.37
CA ALA A 31 0.93 26.38 -17.85
C ALA A 31 0.67 26.62 -19.36
N SER A 32 1.14 27.74 -19.91
CA SER A 32 1.05 28.06 -21.35
C SER A 32 2.07 27.31 -22.22
N ASN A 33 3.14 26.76 -21.64
CA ASN A 33 4.18 26.05 -22.36
C ASN A 33 3.65 24.72 -22.95
N ASN A 34 4.32 24.23 -24.00
CA ASN A 34 3.97 22.96 -24.63
C ASN A 34 4.52 21.72 -23.90
N GLY A 35 5.56 21.92 -23.05
CA GLY A 35 6.21 20.83 -22.31
C GLY A 35 7.12 19.93 -23.16
N GLU A 36 7.48 20.29 -24.39
CA GLU A 36 8.24 19.41 -25.28
C GLU A 36 9.74 19.34 -24.94
N SER A 37 10.22 20.20 -24.05
CA SER A 37 11.61 20.18 -23.58
C SER A 37 11.76 20.83 -22.21
N TRP A 38 12.91 20.61 -21.56
CA TRP A 38 13.31 21.31 -20.34
C TRP A 38 13.48 22.83 -20.51
N ASN A 39 13.54 23.35 -21.73
CA ASN A 39 13.59 24.78 -22.01
C ASN A 39 12.19 25.43 -22.05
N SER A 40 11.15 24.62 -22.18
CA SER A 40 9.74 25.07 -22.23
C SER A 40 8.84 24.15 -21.39
N PRO A 41 9.16 23.95 -20.07
CA PRO A 41 8.45 23.00 -19.24
C PRO A 41 7.10 23.56 -18.83
N ILE A 42 6.15 22.67 -18.57
CA ILE A 42 4.86 22.97 -17.93
C ILE A 42 5.10 23.20 -16.43
N SER A 43 4.27 24.02 -15.80
CA SER A 43 4.44 24.41 -14.39
C SER A 43 3.96 23.35 -13.39
N ASP A 44 3.01 22.48 -13.77
CA ASP A 44 2.33 21.58 -12.85
C ASP A 44 1.84 20.29 -13.50
N LEU A 45 1.62 19.27 -12.69
CA LEU A 45 1.21 17.93 -13.15
C LEU A 45 -0.21 17.91 -13.71
N GLY A 46 -1.15 18.69 -13.15
CA GLY A 46 -2.53 18.72 -13.62
C GLY A 46 -2.63 19.25 -15.05
N THR A 47 -1.92 20.34 -15.34
CA THR A 47 -1.78 20.89 -16.69
C THR A 47 -1.08 19.90 -17.64
N ALA A 48 -0.06 19.18 -17.19
CA ALA A 48 0.62 18.18 -17.99
C ALA A 48 -0.32 17.04 -18.39
N TYR A 49 -1.10 16.50 -17.44
CA TYR A 49 -2.11 15.48 -17.77
C TYR A 49 -3.18 15.97 -18.76
N SER A 50 -3.62 17.23 -18.64
CA SER A 50 -4.61 17.79 -19.58
C SER A 50 -4.11 17.86 -21.02
N LYS A 51 -2.79 17.80 -21.23
CA LYS A 51 -2.13 17.83 -22.55
C LYS A 51 -1.60 16.46 -22.99
N ALA A 52 -1.66 15.47 -22.10
CA ALA A 52 -1.17 14.12 -22.35
C ALA A 52 -2.24 13.23 -22.95
N SER A 53 -1.80 12.23 -23.68
CA SER A 53 -2.60 11.15 -24.22
C SER A 53 -1.98 9.81 -23.83
N LYS A 54 -2.76 8.75 -23.84
CA LYS A 54 -2.30 7.38 -23.59
C LYS A 54 -1.00 7.05 -24.33
N GLY A 55 -0.02 6.57 -23.60
CA GLY A 55 1.33 6.28 -24.10
C GLY A 55 2.34 7.39 -23.86
N ASP A 56 1.90 8.61 -23.54
CA ASP A 56 2.80 9.72 -23.21
C ASP A 56 3.48 9.51 -21.84
N VAL A 57 4.63 10.15 -21.66
CA VAL A 57 5.42 10.10 -20.44
C VAL A 57 5.65 11.50 -19.90
N ILE A 58 5.38 11.72 -18.64
CA ILE A 58 5.61 12.99 -17.93
C ILE A 58 6.87 12.87 -17.07
N TYR A 59 7.85 13.75 -17.31
CA TYR A 59 9.06 13.88 -16.52
C TYR A 59 8.99 15.14 -15.66
N MET A 60 9.12 14.98 -14.36
CA MET A 60 9.03 16.07 -13.40
C MET A 60 10.39 16.37 -12.77
N ALA A 61 10.85 17.58 -12.90
CA ALA A 61 12.06 18.06 -12.20
C ALA A 61 11.83 18.06 -10.69
N GLY A 62 12.93 17.99 -9.92
CA GLY A 62 12.91 18.21 -8.49
C GLY A 62 12.39 19.60 -8.14
N GLY A 63 11.70 19.69 -7.01
CA GLY A 63 11.11 20.92 -6.49
C GLY A 63 9.71 20.68 -5.91
N THR A 64 9.11 21.75 -5.40
CA THR A 64 7.79 21.69 -4.77
C THR A 64 6.71 22.22 -5.72
N TYR A 65 5.72 21.40 -5.98
CA TYR A 65 4.55 21.70 -6.80
C TYR A 65 3.34 21.87 -5.90
N MET A 66 2.92 23.12 -5.70
CA MET A 66 1.69 23.43 -4.99
C MET A 66 0.51 23.28 -5.95
N THR A 67 -0.47 22.44 -5.63
CA THR A 67 -1.70 22.32 -6.40
C THR A 67 -2.90 22.85 -5.63
N THR A 68 -3.80 23.50 -6.32
CA THR A 68 -5.06 24.06 -5.77
C THR A 68 -6.30 23.35 -6.28
N THR A 69 -6.12 22.35 -7.14
CA THR A 69 -7.21 21.57 -7.74
C THR A 69 -6.82 20.11 -7.81
N THR A 70 -7.80 19.23 -7.93
CA THR A 70 -7.58 17.80 -8.14
C THR A 70 -6.77 17.55 -9.42
N ILE A 71 -5.73 16.73 -9.31
CA ILE A 71 -4.95 16.23 -10.43
C ILE A 71 -5.69 15.01 -10.97
N ASN A 72 -6.14 15.09 -12.23
CA ASN A 72 -6.86 14.02 -12.89
C ASN A 72 -5.91 13.19 -13.75
N MET A 73 -5.63 11.97 -13.33
CA MET A 73 -4.78 11.02 -14.06
C MET A 73 -5.44 10.55 -15.34
N VAL A 74 -4.62 10.30 -16.35
CA VAL A 74 -5.02 9.73 -17.64
C VAL A 74 -4.44 8.33 -17.77
N GLU A 75 -5.26 7.37 -18.22
CA GLU A 75 -4.86 5.98 -18.43
C GLU A 75 -3.65 5.85 -19.34
N GLY A 76 -2.68 5.02 -18.94
CA GLY A 76 -1.48 4.74 -19.73
C GLY A 76 -0.52 5.93 -19.90
N VAL A 77 -0.71 7.03 -19.15
CA VAL A 77 0.25 8.12 -19.04
C VAL A 77 1.12 7.89 -17.81
N HIS A 78 2.41 7.67 -18.03
CA HIS A 78 3.36 7.42 -16.97
C HIS A 78 3.98 8.72 -16.45
N VAL A 79 4.15 8.82 -15.13
CA VAL A 79 4.77 9.99 -14.48
C VAL A 79 6.00 9.56 -13.70
N TYR A 80 7.09 10.27 -13.94
CA TYR A 80 8.36 10.06 -13.26
C TYR A 80 8.87 11.37 -12.65
N GLY A 81 9.03 11.39 -11.33
CA GLY A 81 9.69 12.48 -10.60
C GLY A 81 11.18 12.22 -10.40
N GLY A 82 11.87 13.10 -9.70
CA GLY A 82 13.26 12.93 -9.30
C GLY A 82 14.31 13.39 -10.31
N PHE A 83 13.92 14.10 -11.36
CA PHE A 83 14.85 14.57 -12.41
C PHE A 83 15.61 15.84 -12.02
N ALA A 84 16.89 15.90 -12.39
CA ALA A 84 17.54 17.19 -12.66
C ALA A 84 17.07 17.70 -14.03
N LYS A 85 16.98 19.03 -14.21
CA LYS A 85 16.71 19.59 -15.54
C LYS A 85 17.82 19.20 -16.51
N GLY A 86 17.45 18.80 -17.70
CA GLY A 86 18.36 18.33 -18.74
C GLY A 86 18.49 16.80 -18.82
N GLU A 87 18.07 16.07 -17.79
CA GLU A 87 18.02 14.61 -17.85
C GLU A 87 16.86 14.14 -18.76
N THR A 88 17.14 13.16 -19.59
CA THR A 88 16.19 12.64 -20.58
C THR A 88 15.91 11.15 -20.43
N SER A 89 16.52 10.51 -19.44
CA SER A 89 16.36 9.08 -19.15
C SER A 89 16.03 8.85 -17.68
N ILE A 90 15.15 7.90 -17.42
CA ILE A 90 14.73 7.49 -16.06
C ILE A 90 15.94 7.00 -15.24
N GLU A 91 16.90 6.36 -15.90
CA GLU A 91 18.10 5.79 -15.29
C GLU A 91 19.09 6.85 -14.80
N ASN A 92 19.01 8.07 -15.34
CA ASN A 92 19.90 9.17 -14.96
C ASN A 92 19.53 9.80 -13.61
N ARG A 93 18.32 9.55 -13.10
CA ARG A 93 17.85 10.05 -11.80
C ARG A 93 18.72 9.52 -10.67
N VAL A 94 19.26 10.40 -9.85
CA VAL A 94 20.19 10.03 -8.78
C VAL A 94 19.44 9.68 -7.50
N ARG A 95 19.67 8.46 -7.01
CA ARG A 95 19.18 7.94 -5.72
C ARG A 95 20.37 7.58 -4.85
N PRO A 96 20.73 8.39 -3.82
CA PRO A 96 21.94 8.17 -3.03
C PRO A 96 22.00 6.81 -2.33
N ASN A 97 20.84 6.30 -1.92
CA ASN A 97 20.72 5.05 -1.16
C ASN A 97 19.71 4.09 -1.83
N ALA A 98 19.80 3.91 -3.13
CA ALA A 98 18.80 3.13 -3.90
C ALA A 98 18.52 1.72 -3.37
N ALA A 99 19.49 1.09 -2.72
CA ALA A 99 19.33 -0.26 -2.17
C ALA A 99 18.51 -0.31 -0.86
N THR A 100 18.45 0.77 -0.08
CA THR A 100 17.79 0.81 1.23
C THR A 100 16.66 1.84 1.31
N GLU A 101 16.74 2.89 0.48
CA GLU A 101 15.79 3.98 0.42
C GLU A 101 15.48 4.32 -1.05
N PRO A 102 14.90 3.39 -1.82
CA PRO A 102 14.68 3.56 -3.27
C PRO A 102 13.78 4.74 -3.61
N TRP A 103 12.99 5.22 -2.66
CA TRP A 103 12.11 6.39 -2.77
C TRP A 103 12.80 7.73 -2.58
N LYS A 104 14.09 7.77 -2.18
CA LYS A 104 14.84 9.02 -1.98
C LYS A 104 15.62 9.40 -3.22
N PHE A 105 15.25 10.49 -3.84
CA PHE A 105 15.93 11.09 -4.99
C PHE A 105 16.70 12.35 -4.56
N THR A 106 17.86 12.60 -5.19
CA THR A 106 18.60 13.84 -4.97
C THR A 106 17.79 15.07 -5.37
N ASN A 107 17.04 14.96 -6.47
CA ASN A 107 16.13 15.99 -6.96
C ASN A 107 14.69 15.61 -6.56
N GLU A 108 14.35 15.77 -5.29
CA GLU A 108 13.03 15.36 -4.78
C GLU A 108 11.90 16.15 -5.46
N THR A 109 10.92 15.45 -5.99
CA THR A 109 9.71 16.02 -6.60
C THR A 109 8.56 15.93 -5.60
N ILE A 110 8.16 17.07 -5.02
CA ILE A 110 7.16 17.15 -3.96
C ILE A 110 5.86 17.69 -4.53
N ILE A 111 4.75 16.98 -4.34
CA ILE A 111 3.40 17.47 -4.62
C ILE A 111 2.66 17.70 -3.30
N THR A 112 2.15 18.91 -3.13
CA THR A 112 1.41 19.32 -1.95
C THR A 112 0.21 20.18 -2.31
N SER A 113 -0.87 20.04 -1.54
CA SER A 113 -2.03 20.96 -1.59
C SER A 113 -1.97 22.04 -0.52
N GLY A 114 -0.95 22.01 0.36
CA GLY A 114 -0.92 22.88 1.53
C GLY A 114 -2.16 22.67 2.41
N ASN A 115 -2.87 23.75 2.73
CA ASN A 115 -4.10 23.70 3.54
C ASN A 115 -5.38 23.48 2.72
N GLN A 116 -5.29 23.13 1.46
CA GLN A 116 -6.46 22.86 0.62
C GLN A 116 -7.03 21.49 0.97
N THR A 117 -8.36 21.40 1.08
CA THR A 117 -9.08 20.22 1.57
C THR A 117 -9.86 19.54 0.44
N PHE A 118 -9.17 19.01 -0.55
CA PHE A 118 -9.76 18.27 -1.67
C PHE A 118 -9.01 16.97 -1.90
N ARG A 119 -9.58 16.08 -2.71
CA ARG A 119 -8.87 14.89 -3.18
C ARG A 119 -7.74 15.31 -4.10
N LEU A 120 -6.49 15.04 -3.72
CA LEU A 120 -5.33 15.49 -4.46
C LEU A 120 -5.23 14.85 -5.83
N VAL A 121 -5.40 13.53 -5.89
CA VAL A 121 -5.32 12.76 -7.14
C VAL A 121 -6.61 11.95 -7.32
N ASP A 122 -7.15 12.05 -8.52
CA ASP A 122 -8.26 11.21 -9.02
C ASP A 122 -7.99 10.88 -10.49
N ARG A 123 -8.93 10.36 -11.22
CA ARG A 123 -8.82 10.12 -12.65
C ARG A 123 -9.98 10.77 -13.42
N VAL A 124 -9.72 11.07 -14.68
CA VAL A 124 -10.69 11.76 -15.56
C VAL A 124 -11.94 10.92 -15.80
N ASP A 125 -11.75 9.64 -16.07
CA ASP A 125 -12.84 8.74 -16.42
C ASP A 125 -13.24 7.86 -15.23
N LYS A 126 -14.54 7.57 -15.12
CA LYS A 126 -15.07 6.66 -14.11
C LYS A 126 -14.86 5.20 -14.48
N ASP A 127 -14.40 4.93 -15.70
CA ASP A 127 -14.15 3.58 -16.19
C ASP A 127 -12.85 2.99 -15.65
N ASN A 128 -12.72 1.69 -15.70
CA ASN A 128 -11.54 0.99 -15.24
C ASN A 128 -10.36 1.25 -16.16
N PHE A 129 -9.17 1.50 -15.60
CA PHE A 129 -7.93 1.48 -16.35
C PHE A 129 -7.60 0.03 -16.70
N TRP A 130 -7.39 -0.24 -17.99
CA TRP A 130 -6.96 -1.53 -18.50
C TRP A 130 -5.46 -1.61 -18.66
N ASP A 131 -4.85 -0.48 -19.00
CA ASP A 131 -3.41 -0.37 -19.13
C ASP A 131 -2.76 0.10 -17.84
N ASN A 132 -1.60 -0.48 -17.55
CA ASN A 132 -0.81 -0.08 -16.41
C ASN A 132 -0.40 1.40 -16.51
N THR A 133 -0.66 2.13 -15.44
CA THR A 133 -0.29 3.54 -15.29
C THR A 133 0.72 3.69 -14.16
N ILE A 134 1.91 4.21 -14.45
CA ILE A 134 3.01 4.28 -13.48
C ILE A 134 3.11 5.68 -12.88
N VAL A 135 3.21 5.73 -11.55
CA VAL A 135 3.60 6.91 -10.76
C VAL A 135 4.87 6.57 -10.00
N ASP A 136 5.96 7.22 -10.33
CA ASP A 136 7.31 6.88 -9.85
C ASP A 136 8.06 8.10 -9.34
N GLY A 137 8.70 7.98 -8.18
CA GLY A 137 9.65 8.96 -7.66
C GLY A 137 9.04 10.28 -7.21
N ILE A 138 7.80 10.26 -6.72
CA ILE A 138 7.09 11.44 -6.24
C ILE A 138 6.88 11.36 -4.72
N THR A 139 7.12 12.49 -4.05
CA THR A 139 6.75 12.70 -2.65
C THR A 139 5.41 13.43 -2.57
N PHE A 140 4.38 12.76 -2.06
CA PHE A 140 3.10 13.36 -1.73
C PHE A 140 3.10 13.75 -0.26
N LYS A 141 3.15 15.05 0.04
CA LYS A 141 3.39 15.52 1.40
C LYS A 141 2.45 16.63 1.85
N ASN A 142 2.03 16.56 3.13
CA ASN A 142 1.20 17.59 3.78
C ASN A 142 -0.12 17.85 3.03
N ASN A 143 -0.74 16.81 2.51
CA ASN A 143 -2.03 16.93 1.85
C ASN A 143 -3.14 16.59 2.84
N VAL A 144 -4.17 17.41 2.89
CA VAL A 144 -5.34 17.19 3.71
C VAL A 144 -6.54 16.97 2.79
N SER A 145 -7.34 15.93 3.04
CA SER A 145 -8.58 15.70 2.32
C SER A 145 -9.75 15.50 3.27
N THR A 146 -10.79 16.29 3.09
CA THR A 146 -12.09 16.08 3.74
C THR A 146 -13.06 15.33 2.83
N ASP A 147 -12.71 15.13 1.56
CA ASP A 147 -13.44 14.32 0.57
C ASP A 147 -13.08 12.81 0.63
N GLY A 148 -12.63 12.37 1.78
CA GLY A 148 -12.42 10.97 2.10
C GLY A 148 -11.03 10.43 1.73
N ARG A 149 -10.44 10.80 0.59
CA ARG A 149 -9.17 10.24 0.10
C ARG A 149 -8.20 11.33 -0.34
N VAL A 150 -6.89 11.07 -0.18
CA VAL A 150 -5.84 11.94 -0.74
C VAL A 150 -5.50 11.48 -2.16
N LEU A 151 -5.06 10.24 -2.32
CA LEU A 151 -4.76 9.64 -3.62
C LEU A 151 -5.80 8.55 -3.94
N TYR A 152 -6.56 8.74 -5.01
CA TYR A 152 -7.53 7.77 -5.49
C TYR A 152 -7.04 7.16 -6.80
N LEU A 153 -6.22 6.11 -6.69
CA LEU A 153 -5.51 5.52 -7.83
C LEU A 153 -6.41 4.57 -8.65
N ARG A 154 -7.42 3.99 -8.01
CA ARG A 154 -8.28 2.96 -8.58
C ARG A 154 -7.47 1.72 -9.04
N ASN A 155 -7.79 1.16 -10.21
CA ASN A 155 -7.20 -0.08 -10.72
C ASN A 155 -6.07 0.13 -11.73
N SER A 156 -5.23 -0.88 -11.90
CA SER A 156 -4.13 -0.94 -12.88
C SER A 156 -3.12 0.20 -12.75
N VAL A 157 -2.83 0.65 -11.51
CA VAL A 157 -1.81 1.66 -11.23
C VAL A 157 -0.64 1.02 -10.50
N THR A 158 0.57 1.35 -10.95
CA THR A 158 1.81 1.05 -10.23
C THR A 158 2.31 2.33 -9.55
N LEU A 159 2.29 2.34 -8.21
CA LEU A 159 2.91 3.37 -7.39
C LEU A 159 4.26 2.84 -6.91
N GLN A 160 5.36 3.46 -7.33
CA GLN A 160 6.69 2.97 -7.00
C GLN A 160 7.69 4.07 -6.69
N ASN A 161 8.67 3.77 -5.84
CA ASN A 161 9.72 4.70 -5.44
C ASN A 161 9.16 6.03 -4.90
N CYS A 162 7.99 6.00 -4.27
CA CYS A 162 7.27 7.20 -3.80
C CYS A 162 7.34 7.35 -2.28
N GLN A 163 7.21 8.59 -1.82
CA GLN A 163 7.03 8.90 -0.41
C GLN A 163 5.62 9.47 -0.16
N ILE A 164 4.94 8.98 0.87
CA ILE A 164 3.60 9.39 1.27
C ILE A 164 3.70 9.89 2.71
N LEU A 165 3.91 11.21 2.89
CA LEU A 165 4.37 11.79 4.14
C LEU A 165 3.36 12.77 4.73
N ASP A 166 3.05 12.63 6.02
CA ASP A 166 2.30 13.62 6.79
C ASP A 166 0.95 14.02 6.15
N ASN A 167 0.30 13.09 5.45
CA ASN A 167 -1.00 13.34 4.84
C ASN A 167 -2.13 13.00 5.82
N ALA A 168 -3.27 13.67 5.68
CA ALA A 168 -4.44 13.42 6.52
C ALA A 168 -5.73 13.37 5.69
N CYS A 169 -6.64 12.47 6.07
CA CYS A 169 -7.93 12.31 5.39
C CYS A 169 -9.01 11.80 6.33
N THR A 170 -10.24 11.66 5.83
CA THR A 170 -11.35 11.10 6.59
C THR A 170 -11.65 9.64 6.29
N ASN A 171 -10.94 9.03 5.32
CA ASN A 171 -11.15 7.62 4.95
C ASN A 171 -9.82 6.93 4.59
N THR A 172 -9.16 7.29 3.50
CA THR A 172 -7.94 6.59 3.03
C THR A 172 -6.94 7.57 2.43
N VAL A 173 -5.68 7.53 2.88
CA VAL A 173 -4.64 8.37 2.28
C VAL A 173 -4.36 7.90 0.85
N VAL A 174 -4.06 6.63 0.65
CA VAL A 174 -3.87 6.04 -0.69
C VAL A 174 -4.87 4.90 -0.89
N TYR A 175 -5.69 4.99 -1.92
CA TYR A 175 -6.67 3.98 -2.28
C TYR A 175 -6.36 3.38 -3.64
N GLY A 176 -6.08 2.10 -3.67
CA GLY A 176 -5.89 1.29 -4.87
C GLY A 176 -6.99 0.23 -4.98
N GLU A 177 -7.51 0.05 -6.19
CA GLU A 177 -8.42 -1.04 -6.53
C GLU A 177 -7.64 -2.17 -7.23
N GLU A 178 -8.31 -2.97 -7.98
CA GLU A 178 -7.81 -4.15 -8.69
C GLU A 178 -6.52 -3.94 -9.46
N ASN A 179 -5.62 -4.93 -9.46
CA ASN A 179 -4.35 -4.87 -10.17
C ASN A 179 -3.48 -3.66 -9.80
N THR A 180 -3.63 -3.15 -8.58
CA THR A 180 -2.76 -2.10 -8.07
C THR A 180 -1.47 -2.70 -7.54
N ILE A 181 -0.35 -2.14 -7.98
CA ILE A 181 0.98 -2.51 -7.52
C ILE A 181 1.57 -1.34 -6.72
N VAL A 182 1.94 -1.60 -5.47
CA VAL A 182 2.66 -0.62 -4.63
C VAL A 182 3.98 -1.23 -4.22
N ARG A 183 5.08 -0.60 -4.61
CA ARG A 183 6.41 -1.12 -4.32
C ARG A 183 7.46 -0.05 -4.08
N ASP A 184 8.48 -0.39 -3.31
CA ASP A 184 9.60 0.51 -3.06
C ASP A 184 9.14 1.87 -2.51
N CYS A 185 8.07 1.90 -1.69
CA CYS A 185 7.44 3.12 -1.19
C CYS A 185 7.62 3.29 0.32
N TYR A 186 7.61 4.55 0.76
CA TYR A 186 7.72 4.93 2.16
C TYR A 186 6.49 5.72 2.61
N PHE A 187 5.79 5.20 3.61
CA PHE A 187 4.59 5.79 4.19
C PHE A 187 4.86 6.21 5.63
N SER A 188 4.86 7.50 5.91
CA SER A 188 5.17 7.97 7.27
C SER A 188 4.30 9.14 7.71
N GLY A 189 4.01 9.17 9.02
CA GLY A 189 3.33 10.28 9.67
C GLY A 189 1.87 10.51 9.24
N ASN A 190 1.29 9.60 8.46
CA ASN A 190 -0.06 9.76 7.95
C ASN A 190 -1.11 9.63 9.07
N ASN A 191 -2.21 10.40 8.96
CA ASN A 191 -3.17 10.56 10.02
C ASN A 191 -4.61 10.69 9.49
N THR A 192 -5.57 10.81 10.42
CA THR A 192 -6.92 11.26 10.10
C THR A 192 -7.02 12.78 10.17
N SER A 193 -7.82 13.37 9.28
CA SER A 193 -8.20 14.79 9.35
C SER A 193 -9.42 15.04 10.24
N ASN A 194 -10.08 13.97 10.68
CA ASN A 194 -11.21 14.02 11.61
C ASN A 194 -11.10 12.82 12.58
N PRO A 195 -10.86 13.05 13.88
CA PRO A 195 -10.71 11.97 14.86
C PRO A 195 -11.96 11.11 15.06
N GLU A 196 -13.12 11.58 14.64
CA GLU A 196 -14.38 10.80 14.67
C GLU A 196 -14.51 9.83 13.48
N LYS A 197 -13.62 9.89 12.51
CA LYS A 197 -13.61 9.05 11.32
C LYS A 197 -12.42 8.10 11.34
N GLU A 198 -12.69 6.86 10.98
CA GLU A 198 -11.64 5.88 10.77
C GLU A 198 -10.96 6.16 9.42
N ALA A 199 -9.68 6.54 9.47
CA ALA A 199 -8.84 6.68 8.29
C ALA A 199 -7.86 5.49 8.21
N VAL A 200 -7.31 5.26 7.02
CA VAL A 200 -6.29 4.24 6.75
C VAL A 200 -5.20 4.83 5.86
N THR A 201 -3.93 4.45 6.08
CA THR A 201 -2.82 4.93 5.26
C THR A 201 -2.89 4.40 3.83
N LEU A 202 -2.99 3.08 3.65
CA LEU A 202 -3.16 2.43 2.35
C LEU A 202 -4.33 1.45 2.41
N GLN A 203 -5.26 1.57 1.48
CA GLN A 203 -6.31 0.58 1.27
C GLN A 203 -6.15 -0.07 -0.09
N LEU A 204 -6.07 -1.39 -0.12
CA LEU A 204 -6.08 -2.20 -1.31
C LEU A 204 -7.41 -2.95 -1.39
N ARG A 205 -8.22 -2.57 -2.37
CA ARG A 205 -9.49 -3.23 -2.64
C ARG A 205 -9.30 -4.31 -3.70
N GLY A 206 -9.62 -5.53 -3.37
CA GLY A 206 -9.53 -6.65 -4.31
C GLY A 206 -10.73 -6.74 -5.24
N CYS A 207 -10.53 -7.49 -6.27
CA CYS A 207 -11.30 -7.68 -7.50
C CYS A 207 -12.80 -7.82 -7.39
N HIS A 208 -13.46 -7.15 -8.34
CA HIS A 208 -14.81 -7.44 -8.78
C HIS A 208 -14.84 -8.36 -10.00
N SER A 209 -13.73 -8.65 -10.65
CA SER A 209 -13.71 -9.43 -11.87
C SER A 209 -12.60 -10.48 -11.89
N GLU A 210 -12.85 -11.55 -12.65
CA GLU A 210 -11.85 -12.58 -12.97
C GLU A 210 -10.75 -12.11 -13.92
N TYR A 211 -10.87 -10.89 -14.46
CA TYR A 211 -9.96 -10.35 -15.48
C TYR A 211 -8.72 -9.68 -14.92
N PHE A 212 -8.71 -9.33 -13.63
CA PHE A 212 -7.57 -8.64 -13.03
C PHE A 212 -6.85 -9.53 -12.01
N PRO A 213 -5.52 -9.54 -12.05
CA PRO A 213 -4.72 -10.13 -10.97
C PRO A 213 -4.94 -9.41 -9.65
N GLY A 214 -4.61 -10.07 -8.54
CA GLY A 214 -4.66 -9.49 -7.21
C GLY A 214 -3.71 -8.30 -7.05
N ASN A 215 -4.00 -7.48 -6.04
CA ASN A 215 -3.12 -6.38 -5.69
C ASN A 215 -1.78 -6.89 -5.15
N GLN A 216 -0.72 -6.10 -5.34
CA GLN A 216 0.62 -6.44 -4.86
C GLN A 216 1.20 -5.27 -4.05
N LEU A 217 1.68 -5.58 -2.86
CA LEU A 217 2.42 -4.66 -2.00
C LEU A 217 3.74 -5.32 -1.61
N TYR A 218 4.87 -4.74 -2.01
CA TYR A 218 6.17 -5.31 -1.67
C TYR A 218 7.27 -4.25 -1.54
N ASP A 219 8.29 -4.58 -0.75
CA ASP A 219 9.46 -3.72 -0.51
C ASP A 219 9.08 -2.33 0.02
N CYS A 220 7.99 -2.23 0.79
CA CYS A 220 7.47 -0.98 1.33
C CYS A 220 7.75 -0.83 2.83
N VAL A 221 7.86 0.42 3.28
CA VAL A 221 8.04 0.76 4.70
C VAL A 221 6.88 1.64 5.17
N PHE A 222 6.25 1.23 6.28
CA PHE A 222 5.22 1.98 7.00
C PHE A 222 5.76 2.34 8.37
N GLU A 223 5.99 3.63 8.62
CA GLU A 223 6.63 4.10 9.86
C GLU A 223 5.91 5.27 10.50
N GLY A 224 5.63 5.16 11.79
CA GLY A 224 5.09 6.27 12.57
C GLY A 224 3.71 6.77 12.12
N ASN A 225 2.92 5.95 11.41
CA ASN A 225 1.57 6.31 11.03
C ASN A 225 0.63 6.25 12.24
N LYS A 226 -0.32 7.18 12.31
CA LYS A 226 -1.26 7.33 13.43
C LYS A 226 -2.63 6.70 13.17
N VAL A 227 -2.80 6.13 12.00
CA VAL A 227 -3.98 5.38 11.56
C VAL A 227 -3.52 4.02 11.06
N PRO A 228 -4.40 3.02 10.89
CA PRO A 228 -4.02 1.73 10.35
C PRO A 228 -3.18 1.85 9.08
N SER A 229 -2.08 1.08 9.03
CA SER A 229 -1.12 1.23 7.93
C SER A 229 -1.64 0.64 6.63
N LEU A 230 -2.24 -0.55 6.68
CA LEU A 230 -2.79 -1.25 5.52
C LEU A 230 -4.17 -1.80 5.83
N SER A 231 -5.14 -1.55 4.96
CA SER A 231 -6.42 -2.24 4.95
C SER A 231 -6.60 -3.01 3.64
N ILE A 232 -6.90 -4.29 3.75
CA ILE A 232 -7.20 -5.17 2.63
C ILE A 232 -8.69 -5.45 2.64
N TYR A 233 -9.35 -5.09 1.54
CA TYR A 233 -10.78 -5.22 1.40
C TYR A 233 -11.14 -5.86 0.06
N ASN A 234 -11.68 -7.06 0.09
CA ASN A 234 -12.12 -7.77 -1.11
C ASN A 234 -13.64 -7.88 -1.13
N THR A 235 -14.25 -7.54 -2.25
CA THR A 235 -15.70 -7.50 -2.40
C THR A 235 -16.28 -8.58 -3.33
N ALA A 236 -15.45 -9.40 -3.97
CA ALA A 236 -15.92 -10.36 -4.97
C ALA A 236 -16.16 -11.75 -4.39
N GLU A 237 -17.30 -12.34 -4.77
CA GLU A 237 -17.65 -13.73 -4.49
C GLU A 237 -16.83 -14.74 -5.31
N GLN A 238 -16.09 -14.31 -6.30
CA GLN A 238 -15.58 -15.22 -7.33
C GLN A 238 -14.27 -15.90 -6.96
N VAL A 239 -14.32 -17.18 -7.22
CA VAL A 239 -13.32 -18.18 -6.95
C VAL A 239 -12.46 -18.35 -8.19
N SER A 240 -11.24 -17.89 -8.14
CA SER A 240 -10.18 -18.62 -8.81
C SER A 240 -9.10 -18.88 -7.77
N ASP A 241 -8.47 -20.03 -7.81
CA ASP A 241 -7.29 -20.36 -7.01
C ASP A 241 -6.10 -19.46 -7.36
N GLN A 242 -6.34 -18.40 -8.14
CA GLN A 242 -5.34 -17.50 -8.64
C GLN A 242 -5.34 -16.19 -7.84
N ASP A 243 -4.17 -15.83 -7.46
CA ASP A 243 -3.61 -14.55 -7.07
C ASP A 243 -4.57 -13.57 -6.35
N GLY A 244 -4.77 -13.85 -5.07
CA GLY A 244 -5.23 -12.86 -4.14
C GLY A 244 -4.20 -11.74 -3.94
N THR A 245 -4.48 -10.85 -3.02
CA THR A 245 -3.53 -9.79 -2.64
C THR A 245 -2.27 -10.39 -2.04
N LEU A 246 -1.11 -9.98 -2.55
CA LEU A 246 0.20 -10.34 -2.02
C LEU A 246 0.79 -9.17 -1.25
N VAL A 247 1.18 -9.41 0.00
CA VAL A 247 1.98 -8.49 0.82
C VAL A 247 3.28 -9.19 1.19
N THR A 248 4.40 -8.70 0.72
CA THR A 248 5.68 -9.36 0.97
C THR A 248 6.83 -8.38 1.16
N ASN A 249 7.82 -8.78 1.97
CA ASN A 249 9.04 -8.02 2.21
C ASN A 249 8.81 -6.57 2.68
N CYS A 250 7.72 -6.33 3.42
CA CYS A 250 7.37 -5.01 3.95
C CYS A 250 7.80 -4.84 5.40
N ILE A 251 8.07 -3.59 5.79
CA ILE A 251 8.41 -3.22 7.16
C ILE A 251 7.31 -2.33 7.72
N PHE A 252 6.75 -2.74 8.85
CA PHE A 252 5.79 -1.97 9.64
C PHE A 252 6.44 -1.68 10.99
N ARG A 253 6.85 -0.44 11.22
CA ARG A 253 7.55 -0.08 12.45
C ARG A 253 7.05 1.20 13.10
N ASN A 254 7.00 1.19 14.43
CA ASN A 254 6.66 2.35 15.25
C ASN A 254 5.31 3.01 14.90
N ASN A 255 4.37 2.26 14.32
CA ASN A 255 3.03 2.78 14.03
C ASN A 255 2.17 2.78 15.30
N VAL A 256 1.27 3.77 15.40
CA VAL A 256 0.40 3.95 16.57
C VAL A 256 -1.03 3.51 16.25
N SER A 257 -1.17 2.39 15.53
CA SER A 257 -2.44 1.73 15.21
C SER A 257 -2.15 0.34 14.62
N SER A 258 -3.17 -0.35 14.13
CA SER A 258 -3.03 -1.65 13.50
C SER A 258 -2.12 -1.58 12.25
N CYS A 259 -1.21 -2.55 12.11
CA CYS A 259 -0.38 -2.63 10.91
C CYS A 259 -1.21 -3.11 9.71
N ILE A 260 -1.95 -4.21 9.86
CA ILE A 260 -2.76 -4.78 8.78
C ILE A 260 -4.17 -5.09 9.29
N GLN A 261 -5.15 -4.57 8.59
CA GLN A 261 -6.56 -4.91 8.76
C GLN A 261 -7.07 -5.70 7.55
N ILE A 262 -7.70 -6.83 7.79
CA ILE A 262 -8.35 -7.62 6.76
C ILE A 262 -9.86 -7.49 6.95
N ASN A 263 -10.49 -6.71 6.09
CA ASN A 263 -11.91 -6.36 6.14
C ASN A 263 -12.69 -7.02 5.00
N ASN A 264 -12.50 -8.31 4.79
CA ASN A 264 -13.18 -9.02 3.72
C ASN A 264 -14.55 -9.53 4.17
N GLN A 265 -15.56 -9.29 3.37
CA GLN A 265 -16.89 -9.84 3.63
C GLN A 265 -17.20 -11.07 2.78
N TRP A 266 -16.57 -11.27 1.60
CA TRP A 266 -17.08 -12.21 0.60
C TRP A 266 -16.02 -13.00 -0.21
N ALA A 267 -14.72 -12.88 0.07
CA ALA A 267 -13.72 -13.43 -0.86
C ALA A 267 -13.16 -14.79 -0.48
N LYS A 268 -13.14 -15.69 -1.44
CA LYS A 268 -12.44 -16.99 -1.39
C LYS A 268 -11.03 -16.91 -2.01
N ARG A 269 -10.47 -15.73 -2.24
CA ARG A 269 -9.13 -15.57 -2.80
C ARG A 269 -8.08 -15.63 -1.72
N TYR A 270 -6.97 -16.30 -2.02
CA TYR A 270 -5.83 -16.38 -1.14
C TYR A 270 -5.13 -15.03 -0.98
N LEU A 271 -5.12 -14.53 0.23
CA LEU A 271 -4.28 -13.43 0.65
C LEU A 271 -2.98 -14.02 1.21
N LYS A 272 -1.84 -13.48 0.81
CA LYS A 272 -0.53 -13.88 1.35
C LYS A 272 0.17 -12.69 1.99
N ILE A 273 0.59 -12.85 3.24
CA ILE A 273 1.39 -11.85 3.98
C ILE A 273 2.65 -12.57 4.44
N THR A 274 3.78 -12.31 3.76
CA THR A 274 4.98 -13.10 3.97
C THR A 274 6.24 -12.24 4.02
N HIS A 275 7.25 -12.71 4.75
CA HIS A 275 8.59 -12.10 4.82
C HIS A 275 8.56 -10.64 5.29
N CYS A 276 7.55 -10.26 6.09
CA CYS A 276 7.41 -8.92 6.63
C CYS A 276 8.02 -8.80 8.02
N LEU A 277 8.47 -7.59 8.36
CA LEU A 277 8.89 -7.22 9.70
C LEU A 277 7.85 -6.30 10.35
N PHE A 278 7.38 -6.69 11.53
CA PHE A 278 6.50 -5.90 12.39
C PHE A 278 7.23 -5.59 13.68
N GLU A 279 7.63 -4.33 13.88
CA GLU A 279 8.49 -3.96 15.00
C GLU A 279 8.06 -2.68 15.71
N GLY A 280 7.95 -2.72 17.03
CA GLY A 280 7.71 -1.51 17.85
C GLY A 280 6.34 -0.86 17.62
N ASN A 281 5.37 -1.54 17.03
CA ASN A 281 4.05 -0.98 16.78
C ASN A 281 3.18 -1.04 18.03
N THR A 282 2.29 -0.07 18.20
CA THR A 282 1.40 0.02 19.37
C THR A 282 -0.04 0.26 18.92
N SER A 283 -0.99 -0.44 19.55
CA SER A 283 -2.42 -0.15 19.40
C SER A 283 -3.16 -0.30 20.74
N SER A 284 -4.36 0.24 20.83
CA SER A 284 -5.19 0.18 22.05
C SER A 284 -6.58 -0.39 21.87
N ASN A 285 -7.08 -0.54 20.65
CA ASN A 285 -8.48 -0.90 20.40
C ASN A 285 -8.67 -1.98 19.34
N ILE A 286 -7.59 -2.53 18.81
CA ILE A 286 -7.61 -3.43 17.65
C ILE A 286 -6.35 -4.28 17.63
N GLY A 287 -6.32 -5.35 16.87
CA GLY A 287 -5.10 -6.16 16.67
C GLY A 287 -3.94 -5.28 16.19
N THR A 288 -2.81 -5.35 16.92
CA THR A 288 -1.67 -4.45 16.66
C THR A 288 -0.99 -4.76 15.35
N VAL A 289 -0.63 -6.02 15.13
CA VAL A 289 0.05 -6.46 13.90
C VAL A 289 -0.97 -6.86 12.85
N LEU A 290 -1.93 -7.69 13.24
CA LEU A 290 -2.93 -8.21 12.32
C LEU A 290 -4.30 -8.20 12.99
N SER A 291 -5.27 -7.62 12.31
CA SER A 291 -6.69 -7.64 12.68
C SER A 291 -7.51 -8.25 11.55
N GLY A 292 -7.75 -9.53 11.61
CA GLY A 292 -8.56 -10.27 10.66
C GLY A 292 -10.02 -10.31 11.06
N ASN A 293 -10.88 -9.60 10.36
CA ASN A 293 -12.32 -9.51 10.66
C ASN A 293 -13.19 -10.40 9.77
N SER A 294 -12.62 -11.24 8.94
CA SER A 294 -13.36 -11.99 7.92
C SER A 294 -12.99 -13.47 7.89
N GLU A 295 -13.84 -14.24 7.21
CA GLU A 295 -13.68 -15.68 7.01
C GLU A 295 -12.83 -16.02 5.77
N VAL A 296 -11.84 -15.20 5.45
CA VAL A 296 -10.99 -15.34 4.26
C VAL A 296 -9.84 -16.28 4.53
N TYR A 297 -9.48 -17.05 3.50
CA TYR A 297 -8.28 -17.85 3.51
C TYR A 297 -7.06 -16.95 3.33
N TYR A 298 -6.13 -16.96 4.27
CA TYR A 298 -4.87 -16.26 4.12
C TYR A 298 -3.71 -16.96 4.83
N ASP A 299 -2.54 -16.81 4.19
CA ASP A 299 -1.29 -17.28 4.74
C ASP A 299 -0.55 -16.09 5.38
N PHE A 300 -0.25 -16.22 6.65
CA PHE A 300 0.60 -15.29 7.38
C PHE A 300 1.89 -16.03 7.76
N ALA A 301 2.90 -15.98 6.88
CA ALA A 301 4.03 -16.90 6.94
C ALA A 301 5.39 -16.21 6.84
N PHE A 302 6.40 -16.78 7.48
CA PHE A 302 7.79 -16.30 7.44
C PHE A 302 7.97 -14.84 7.90
N ASN A 303 7.09 -14.37 8.80
CA ASN A 303 7.13 -13.01 9.30
C ASN A 303 7.91 -12.92 10.62
N ILE A 304 8.50 -11.75 10.88
CA ILE A 304 9.13 -11.40 12.15
C ILE A 304 8.24 -10.39 12.88
N ILE A 305 7.76 -10.76 14.06
CA ILE A 305 6.87 -9.96 14.90
C ILE A 305 7.56 -9.74 16.25
N ARG A 306 8.09 -8.54 16.48
CA ARG A 306 8.85 -8.27 17.67
C ARG A 306 8.62 -6.89 18.29
N ASN A 307 8.71 -6.81 19.61
CA ASN A 307 8.64 -5.56 20.37
C ASN A 307 7.34 -4.77 20.14
N ASN A 308 6.24 -5.41 19.72
CA ASN A 308 4.95 -4.76 19.55
C ASN A 308 4.16 -4.76 20.84
N THR A 309 3.31 -3.76 21.04
CA THR A 309 2.49 -3.62 22.25
C THR A 309 1.02 -3.45 21.89
N ASN A 310 0.15 -4.26 22.53
CA ASN A 310 -1.27 -4.00 22.58
C ASN A 310 -1.62 -3.45 23.95
N ALA A 311 -1.99 -2.18 24.00
CA ALA A 311 -2.25 -1.44 25.24
C ALA A 311 -3.74 -1.46 25.65
N THR A 312 -4.54 -2.36 25.10
CA THR A 312 -5.95 -2.49 25.48
C THR A 312 -6.05 -3.01 26.90
N PRO A 313 -6.85 -2.38 27.77
CA PRO A 313 -7.04 -2.84 29.14
C PRO A 313 -7.58 -4.27 29.23
N ALA A 314 -7.20 -4.99 30.30
CA ALA A 314 -7.69 -6.34 30.55
C ALA A 314 -9.22 -6.36 30.67
N GLY A 315 -9.83 -7.36 30.06
CA GLY A 315 -11.30 -7.57 30.09
C GLY A 315 -12.07 -6.89 28.97
N GLU A 316 -11.43 -6.10 28.12
CA GLU A 316 -12.07 -5.54 26.93
C GLU A 316 -11.94 -6.50 25.72
N SER A 317 -12.87 -6.35 24.82
CA SER A 317 -13.13 -7.10 23.57
C SER A 317 -12.05 -8.05 23.04
N TRP A 318 -12.47 -9.21 22.62
CA TRP A 318 -11.72 -10.35 22.07
C TRP A 318 -10.85 -10.09 20.83
N ARG A 319 -10.86 -8.88 20.24
CA ARG A 319 -10.02 -8.51 19.08
C ARG A 319 -8.74 -7.78 19.45
N ASN A 320 -8.49 -7.62 20.71
CA ASN A 320 -7.40 -6.81 21.23
C ASN A 320 -6.19 -7.68 21.55
N ALA A 321 -5.51 -8.13 20.49
CA ALA A 321 -4.33 -8.98 20.57
C ALA A 321 -3.18 -8.38 19.73
N ILE A 322 -2.00 -8.94 19.81
CA ILE A 322 -0.94 -8.65 18.84
C ILE A 322 -1.37 -9.18 17.47
N ILE A 323 -1.87 -10.41 17.40
CA ILE A 323 -2.42 -11.03 16.20
C ILE A 323 -3.83 -11.51 16.53
N ALA A 324 -4.84 -10.96 15.85
CA ALA A 324 -6.22 -11.37 15.96
C ALA A 324 -6.74 -11.86 14.60
N THR A 325 -7.26 -13.11 14.56
CA THR A 325 -7.81 -13.69 13.35
C THR A 325 -9.18 -14.30 13.61
N LYS A 326 -10.04 -14.32 12.57
CA LYS A 326 -11.21 -15.19 12.55
C LYS A 326 -10.87 -16.55 11.94
N LYS A 327 -11.74 -17.10 11.12
CA LYS A 327 -11.54 -18.40 10.48
C LYS A 327 -10.51 -18.38 9.36
N ASN A 328 -9.96 -19.54 9.05
CA ASN A 328 -9.20 -19.84 7.82
C ASN A 328 -7.86 -19.14 7.66
N ALA A 329 -7.28 -18.55 8.71
CA ALA A 329 -5.90 -18.10 8.67
C ALA A 329 -4.93 -19.26 8.94
N GLN A 330 -3.81 -19.26 8.23
CA GLN A 330 -2.66 -20.12 8.50
C GLN A 330 -1.50 -19.25 8.97
N ILE A 331 -1.07 -19.45 10.23
CA ILE A 331 0.08 -18.72 10.79
C ILE A 331 1.23 -19.68 10.93
N GLU A 332 2.26 -19.55 10.12
CA GLU A 332 3.34 -20.51 10.06
C GLU A 332 4.73 -19.90 9.89
N ASN A 333 5.73 -20.62 10.36
CA ASN A 333 7.14 -20.27 10.17
C ASN A 333 7.49 -18.84 10.60
N CYS A 334 6.75 -18.27 11.56
CA CYS A 334 6.95 -16.92 12.08
C CYS A 334 7.83 -16.91 13.32
N LEU A 335 8.54 -15.80 13.53
CA LEU A 335 9.25 -15.48 14.76
C LEU A 335 8.45 -14.42 15.53
N ILE A 336 7.86 -14.78 16.68
CA ILE A 336 7.00 -13.94 17.52
C ILE A 336 7.65 -13.76 18.88
N VAL A 337 8.37 -12.65 19.08
CA VAL A 337 9.23 -12.48 20.26
C VAL A 337 9.13 -11.09 20.86
N ASN A 338 9.25 -11.02 22.20
CA ASN A 338 9.29 -9.76 22.96
C ASN A 338 8.07 -8.85 22.74
N ASN A 339 6.91 -9.40 22.40
CA ASN A 339 5.69 -8.61 22.27
C ASN A 339 4.96 -8.55 23.62
N SER A 340 4.16 -7.53 23.85
CA SER A 340 3.43 -7.31 25.08
C SER A 340 1.96 -7.03 24.83
N SER A 341 1.09 -7.75 25.54
CA SER A 341 -0.35 -7.47 25.60
C SER A 341 -0.84 -7.69 27.02
N GLU A 342 -1.70 -6.84 27.53
CA GLU A 342 -2.38 -7.05 28.81
C GLU A 342 -3.50 -8.10 28.72
N ASN A 343 -3.92 -8.46 27.50
CA ASN A 343 -4.93 -9.47 27.20
C ASN A 343 -4.34 -10.65 26.44
N LEU A 344 -4.66 -10.70 25.15
CA LEU A 344 -4.28 -11.79 24.27
C LEU A 344 -3.04 -11.41 23.46
N LEU A 345 -2.06 -12.27 23.44
CA LEU A 345 -0.95 -12.20 22.50
C LEU A 345 -1.43 -12.59 21.11
N ILE A 346 -2.12 -13.72 21.02
CA ILE A 346 -2.66 -14.28 19.79
C ILE A 346 -4.08 -14.76 20.05
N ASP A 347 -5.03 -14.32 19.25
CA ASP A 347 -6.43 -14.76 19.23
C ASP A 347 -6.75 -15.44 17.90
N LEU A 348 -6.85 -16.76 17.92
CA LEU A 348 -7.14 -17.58 16.76
C LEU A 348 -8.52 -18.22 16.88
N GLN A 349 -9.44 -17.78 16.05
CA GLN A 349 -10.78 -18.35 15.96
C GLN A 349 -10.95 -19.18 14.69
N GLY A 350 -10.80 -20.49 14.79
CA GLY A 350 -10.92 -21.41 13.64
C GLY A 350 -9.79 -21.25 12.62
N SER A 351 -8.61 -20.86 13.08
CA SER A 351 -7.38 -20.72 12.29
C SER A 351 -6.34 -21.72 12.76
N THR A 352 -5.31 -21.95 11.95
CA THR A 352 -4.21 -22.87 12.27
C THR A 352 -2.93 -22.12 12.59
N ILE A 353 -2.15 -22.67 13.53
CA ILE A 353 -0.83 -22.15 13.91
C ILE A 353 0.14 -23.33 14.03
N TYR A 354 1.23 -23.31 13.27
CA TYR A 354 2.23 -24.37 13.32
C TYR A 354 3.62 -23.86 12.93
N ASN A 355 4.64 -24.57 13.40
CA ASN A 355 6.05 -24.31 13.09
C ASN A 355 6.51 -22.85 13.38
N ASN A 356 5.96 -22.22 14.43
CA ASN A 356 6.35 -20.87 14.83
C ASN A 356 7.28 -20.90 16.04
N THR A 357 8.15 -19.90 16.17
CA THR A 357 8.91 -19.64 17.39
C THR A 357 8.22 -18.52 18.17
N ILE A 358 7.66 -18.83 19.32
CA ILE A 358 6.95 -17.88 20.22
C ILE A 358 7.69 -17.84 21.55
N ALA A 359 8.41 -16.74 21.83
CA ALA A 359 9.24 -16.65 23.02
C ALA A 359 9.28 -15.23 23.62
N ASN A 360 9.47 -15.14 24.93
CA ASN A 360 9.64 -13.90 25.68
C ASN A 360 8.51 -12.87 25.46
N ASN A 361 7.28 -13.35 25.26
CA ASN A 361 6.13 -12.47 25.09
C ASN A 361 5.34 -12.37 26.41
N LYS A 362 4.62 -11.25 26.60
CA LYS A 362 3.58 -11.08 27.62
C LYS A 362 2.21 -11.17 26.95
N GLY A 363 1.29 -11.96 27.50
CA GLY A 363 -0.08 -12.14 27.02
C GLY A 363 -0.44 -13.61 26.82
N THR A 364 -1.72 -13.89 26.64
CA THR A 364 -2.26 -15.23 26.49
C THR A 364 -2.42 -15.62 25.02
N VAL A 365 -2.08 -16.82 24.66
CA VAL A 365 -2.40 -17.41 23.34
C VAL A 365 -3.73 -18.14 23.47
N TYR A 366 -4.73 -17.67 22.73
CA TYR A 366 -6.05 -18.28 22.67
C TYR A 366 -6.25 -18.93 21.30
N VAL A 367 -6.48 -20.24 21.29
CA VAL A 367 -6.73 -21.02 20.08
C VAL A 367 -8.07 -21.74 20.25
N CYS A 368 -9.11 -21.27 19.58
CA CYS A 368 -10.38 -21.95 19.49
C CYS A 368 -10.35 -22.90 18.30
N LEU A 369 -10.08 -24.18 18.56
CA LEU A 369 -10.23 -25.22 17.55
C LEU A 369 -11.72 -25.54 17.38
N LEU A 370 -12.27 -25.33 16.19
CA LEU A 370 -13.54 -25.93 15.81
C LEU A 370 -13.29 -27.44 15.68
N TYR A 371 -13.66 -28.22 16.69
CA TYR A 371 -13.79 -29.65 16.55
C TYR A 371 -14.94 -29.93 15.58
N THR A 372 -14.64 -30.36 14.37
CA THR A 372 -15.61 -31.12 13.59
C THR A 372 -15.75 -32.48 14.24
N SER A 373 -16.99 -32.95 14.39
CA SER A 373 -17.40 -34.12 15.17
C SER A 373 -17.04 -35.50 14.57
N ASP A 374 -15.94 -35.57 13.80
CA ASP A 374 -15.50 -36.83 13.16
C ASP A 374 -14.45 -37.61 13.98
N ALA A 375 -14.11 -37.14 15.18
CA ALA A 375 -13.22 -37.88 16.07
C ALA A 375 -13.95 -38.89 16.97
N ALA A 376 -15.15 -39.29 16.60
CA ALA A 376 -15.97 -40.23 17.43
C ALA A 376 -15.82 -41.72 17.04
N ASP A 377 -14.86 -42.08 16.18
CA ASP A 377 -14.78 -43.48 15.69
C ASP A 377 -13.46 -44.22 15.94
N ASP A 378 -12.59 -43.69 16.76
CA ASP A 378 -11.42 -44.44 17.25
C ASP A 378 -11.65 -44.99 18.68
N ARG A 379 -12.65 -45.86 18.79
CA ARG A 379 -12.67 -46.82 19.93
C ARG A 379 -11.93 -48.08 19.50
N ILE A 380 -10.71 -48.15 19.83
CA ILE A 380 -10.00 -49.41 19.99
C ILE A 380 -9.56 -49.55 21.45
#